data_afeaead3d7e4e59342f7679a47de2a8a
#
_entry.id   afeaead3d7e4e59342f7679a47de2a8a
#
_cell.length_a   1.000
_cell.length_b   1.000
_cell.length_c   1.000
_cell.angle_alpha   90.00
_cell.angle_beta   90.00
_cell.angle_gamma   90.00
#
_symmetry.space_group_name_H-M   'P 1'
#
loop_
_entity.id
_entity.type
_entity.pdbx_description
1 polymer ?
#
loop_
_entity_poly.entity_id
_entity_poly.type
_entity_poly.pdbx_seq_one_letter_code
_entity_poly.pdbx_strand_id
1 'polypeptide(L)'
;MKKELVIAMGWMLAVSAEWANQQTISQLMEQLQLRQLSDSLKQATNEHIKESLITYLKTHDALRVSVDSIPYMGSVYDADSTLRIISWNYHLQTGKSGCNAIFIKSDRKKAPLIHVFSTQQVQLPLEKKRYTPKNWYGALYYRIIKHKQRYLLLGYTMYQPATHVKLIEVLTYEKGKPVLGDKIFDIQGKSPYRVVFEYNSMVQMLLRYDSMQKGFIFDHLSPEEPSMEGIKASYGPDFSYDGLFYRKKKWTLVSDLDVKNRE
;
A
#
# COMPACT_ATOMS: atom_id res chain seq x y z
N MET A 1 -42.14 22.85 -9.42
CA MET A 1 -42.41 21.39 -9.37
C MET A 1 -41.67 20.57 -10.45
N LYS A 2 -41.73 20.87 -11.75
CA LYS A 2 -41.03 20.05 -12.79
C LYS A 2 -39.50 20.05 -12.69
N LYS A 3 -38.84 21.14 -12.25
CA LYS A 3 -37.36 21.20 -12.10
C LYS A 3 -36.83 20.39 -10.93
N GLU A 4 -37.52 20.34 -9.80
CA GLU A 4 -37.13 19.57 -8.63
C GLU A 4 -37.29 18.07 -8.86
N LEU A 5 -38.31 17.65 -9.61
CA LEU A 5 -38.53 16.24 -9.96
C LEU A 5 -37.43 15.69 -10.86
N VAL A 6 -36.94 16.49 -11.82
CA VAL A 6 -35.84 16.10 -12.73
C VAL A 6 -34.52 16.01 -11.98
N ILE A 7 -34.26 16.90 -11.00
CA ILE A 7 -33.06 16.84 -10.16
C ILE A 7 -33.12 15.61 -9.25
N ALA A 8 -34.24 15.34 -8.59
CA ALA A 8 -34.40 14.16 -7.73
C ALA A 8 -34.27 12.82 -8.51
N MET A 9 -34.84 12.74 -9.72
CA MET A 9 -34.69 11.59 -10.60
C MET A 9 -33.26 11.41 -11.10
N GLY A 10 -32.54 12.48 -11.41
CA GLY A 10 -31.13 12.45 -11.79
C GLY A 10 -30.23 11.93 -10.65
N TRP A 11 -30.51 12.33 -9.40
CA TRP A 11 -29.80 11.83 -8.21
C TRP A 11 -30.09 10.35 -7.93
N MET A 12 -31.33 9.90 -8.05
CA MET A 12 -31.68 8.47 -7.88
C MET A 12 -31.05 7.58 -8.94
N LEU A 13 -30.99 8.00 -10.21
CA LEU A 13 -30.34 7.25 -11.29
C LEU A 13 -28.81 7.19 -11.11
N ALA A 14 -28.19 8.28 -10.67
CA ALA A 14 -26.76 8.32 -10.38
C ALA A 14 -26.39 7.39 -9.22
N VAL A 15 -27.14 7.43 -8.12
CA VAL A 15 -26.96 6.54 -6.96
C VAL A 15 -27.15 5.07 -7.35
N SER A 16 -28.15 4.74 -8.16
CA SER A 16 -28.37 3.36 -8.61
C SER A 16 -27.25 2.83 -9.51
N ALA A 17 -26.67 3.66 -10.38
CA ALA A 17 -25.54 3.31 -11.23
C ALA A 17 -24.24 3.11 -10.41
N GLU A 18 -24.04 3.92 -9.38
CA GLU A 18 -22.91 3.80 -8.45
C GLU A 18 -22.96 2.47 -7.71
N TRP A 19 -24.12 2.13 -7.12
CA TRP A 19 -24.33 0.84 -6.45
C TRP A 19 -24.13 -0.35 -7.38
N ALA A 20 -24.63 -0.29 -8.61
CA ALA A 20 -24.45 -1.36 -9.60
C ALA A 20 -22.97 -1.58 -9.95
N ASN A 21 -22.19 -0.52 -10.12
CA ASN A 21 -20.76 -0.60 -10.39
C ASN A 21 -19.97 -1.20 -9.20
N GLN A 22 -20.25 -0.74 -7.99
CA GLN A 22 -19.61 -1.29 -6.77
C GLN A 22 -19.99 -2.75 -6.56
N GLN A 23 -21.24 -3.12 -6.75
CA GLN A 23 -21.71 -4.50 -6.63
C GLN A 23 -21.01 -5.42 -7.64
N THR A 24 -20.83 -4.97 -8.89
CA THR A 24 -20.10 -5.72 -9.92
C THR A 24 -18.64 -5.92 -9.53
N ILE A 25 -17.93 -4.87 -9.06
CA ILE A 25 -16.54 -4.97 -8.62
C ILE A 25 -16.43 -5.89 -7.40
N SER A 26 -17.37 -5.80 -6.45
CA SER A 26 -17.40 -6.68 -5.26
C SER A 26 -17.52 -8.15 -5.64
N GLN A 27 -18.42 -8.50 -6.56
CA GLN A 27 -18.58 -9.86 -7.05
C GLN A 27 -17.31 -10.38 -7.75
N LEU A 28 -16.65 -9.54 -8.55
CA LEU A 28 -15.39 -9.89 -9.20
C LEU A 28 -14.27 -10.08 -8.16
N MET A 29 -14.23 -9.27 -7.10
CA MET A 29 -13.24 -9.41 -6.02
C MET A 29 -13.47 -10.71 -5.23
N GLU A 30 -14.70 -11.08 -4.92
CA GLU A 30 -15.02 -12.37 -4.30
C GLU A 30 -14.61 -13.54 -5.21
N GLN A 31 -14.95 -13.47 -6.50
CA GLN A 31 -14.53 -14.45 -7.48
C GLN A 31 -13.01 -14.61 -7.56
N LEU A 32 -12.27 -13.49 -7.54
CA LEU A 32 -10.81 -13.48 -7.60
C LEU A 32 -10.15 -14.25 -6.43
N GLN A 33 -10.80 -14.32 -5.27
CA GLN A 33 -10.30 -15.03 -4.08
C GLN A 33 -10.64 -16.52 -4.06
N LEU A 34 -11.47 -17.03 -4.98
CA LEU A 34 -11.83 -18.45 -5.02
C LEU A 34 -10.59 -19.31 -5.30
N ARG A 35 -10.31 -20.28 -4.42
CA ARG A 35 -9.14 -21.16 -4.53
C ARG A 35 -9.16 -22.04 -5.78
N GLN A 36 -10.34 -22.50 -6.19
CA GLN A 36 -10.55 -23.40 -7.34
C GLN A 36 -10.45 -22.68 -8.69
N LEU A 37 -10.45 -21.35 -8.73
CA LEU A 37 -10.35 -20.61 -9.99
C LEU A 37 -8.94 -20.78 -10.59
N SER A 38 -8.86 -21.12 -11.88
CA SER A 38 -7.57 -21.28 -12.57
C SER A 38 -6.79 -19.95 -12.62
N ASP A 39 -5.47 -20.05 -12.70
CA ASP A 39 -4.59 -18.86 -12.72
C ASP A 39 -4.91 -17.92 -13.90
N SER A 40 -5.26 -18.48 -15.07
CA SER A 40 -5.66 -17.67 -16.24
C SER A 40 -6.97 -16.91 -16.00
N LEU A 41 -7.96 -17.55 -15.38
CA LEU A 41 -9.22 -16.90 -15.02
C LEU A 41 -9.01 -15.84 -13.92
N LYS A 42 -8.16 -16.10 -12.94
CA LYS A 42 -7.80 -15.10 -11.92
C LYS A 42 -7.14 -13.86 -12.55
N GLN A 43 -6.24 -14.06 -13.49
CA GLN A 43 -5.61 -12.96 -14.21
C GLN A 43 -6.63 -12.16 -15.03
N ALA A 44 -7.51 -12.82 -15.77
CA ALA A 44 -8.58 -12.17 -16.54
C ALA A 44 -9.56 -11.41 -15.62
N THR A 45 -10.00 -12.03 -14.51
CA THR A 45 -10.85 -11.37 -13.50
C THR A 45 -10.17 -10.14 -12.91
N ASN A 46 -8.88 -10.23 -12.60
CA ASN A 46 -8.10 -9.10 -12.08
C ASN A 46 -7.98 -7.95 -13.09
N GLU A 47 -7.78 -8.24 -14.39
CA GLU A 47 -7.79 -7.20 -15.43
C GLU A 47 -9.16 -6.51 -15.49
N HIS A 48 -10.25 -7.27 -15.45
CA HIS A 48 -11.61 -6.72 -15.44
C HIS A 48 -11.87 -5.84 -14.20
N ILE A 49 -11.42 -6.25 -13.01
CA ILE A 49 -11.48 -5.42 -11.80
C ILE A 49 -10.75 -4.09 -12.01
N LYS A 50 -9.52 -4.13 -12.55
CA LYS A 50 -8.73 -2.91 -12.82
C LYS A 50 -9.46 -1.96 -13.77
N GLU A 51 -9.95 -2.45 -14.87
CA GLU A 51 -10.66 -1.66 -15.88
C GLU A 51 -11.95 -1.04 -15.32
N SER A 52 -12.76 -1.84 -14.62
CA SER A 52 -13.99 -1.41 -13.98
C SER A 52 -13.73 -0.35 -12.91
N LEU A 53 -12.72 -0.57 -12.06
CA LEU A 53 -12.36 0.37 -11.02
C LEU A 53 -11.80 1.68 -11.59
N ILE A 54 -10.96 1.63 -12.62
CA ILE A 54 -10.44 2.83 -13.29
C ILE A 54 -11.59 3.63 -13.93
N THR A 55 -12.53 2.95 -14.56
CA THR A 55 -13.72 3.59 -15.15
C THR A 55 -14.56 4.25 -14.06
N TYR A 56 -14.84 3.54 -12.98
CA TYR A 56 -15.55 4.06 -11.81
C TYR A 56 -14.87 5.31 -11.22
N LEU A 57 -13.55 5.27 -11.03
CA LEU A 57 -12.77 6.39 -10.51
C LEU A 57 -12.74 7.59 -11.45
N LYS A 58 -12.79 7.39 -12.78
CA LYS A 58 -12.81 8.48 -13.76
C LYS A 58 -14.18 9.15 -13.91
N THR A 59 -15.25 8.44 -13.62
CA THR A 59 -16.64 8.95 -13.72
C THR A 59 -17.11 9.60 -12.42
N HIS A 60 -16.35 9.49 -11.33
CA HIS A 60 -16.64 10.04 -10.01
C HIS A 60 -15.49 10.89 -9.50
N ASP A 61 -15.63 11.48 -8.29
CA ASP A 61 -14.49 12.10 -7.60
C ASP A 61 -13.55 11.00 -7.09
N ALA A 62 -12.53 10.69 -7.88
CA ALA A 62 -11.60 9.60 -7.61
C ALA A 62 -10.90 9.68 -6.23
N LEU A 63 -10.78 10.89 -5.66
CA LEU A 63 -10.21 11.07 -4.32
C LEU A 63 -11.22 10.83 -3.20
N ARG A 64 -12.53 10.90 -3.46
CA ARG A 64 -13.56 10.86 -2.41
C ARG A 64 -14.54 9.70 -2.53
N VAL A 65 -14.76 9.20 -3.76
CA VAL A 65 -15.71 8.11 -3.97
C VAL A 65 -15.33 6.90 -3.10
N SER A 66 -16.29 6.36 -2.35
CA SER A 66 -16.01 5.24 -1.45
C SER A 66 -15.76 3.95 -2.23
N VAL A 67 -14.82 3.14 -1.74
CA VAL A 67 -14.59 1.75 -2.12
C VAL A 67 -14.61 0.83 -0.89
N ASP A 68 -15.05 1.35 0.26
CA ASP A 68 -14.95 0.64 1.55
C ASP A 68 -15.88 -0.56 1.63
N SER A 69 -16.94 -0.60 0.79
CA SER A 69 -17.85 -1.74 0.66
C SER A 69 -17.32 -2.85 -0.25
N ILE A 70 -16.21 -2.62 -0.96
CA ILE A 70 -15.60 -3.63 -1.85
C ILE A 70 -14.69 -4.53 -1.02
N PRO A 71 -15.00 -5.84 -0.91
CA PRO A 71 -14.21 -6.76 -0.10
C PRO A 71 -12.79 -6.92 -0.64
N TYR A 72 -11.84 -7.28 0.22
CA TYR A 72 -10.42 -7.55 -0.12
C TYR A 72 -9.68 -6.38 -0.78
N MET A 73 -10.21 -5.18 -0.69
CA MET A 73 -9.62 -3.96 -1.24
C MET A 73 -9.36 -2.96 -0.12
N GLY A 74 -8.12 -2.50 0.01
CA GLY A 74 -7.74 -1.45 0.96
C GLY A 74 -7.68 -0.09 0.28
N SER A 75 -8.14 0.95 0.98
CA SER A 75 -8.04 2.34 0.54
C SER A 75 -7.46 3.21 1.65
N VAL A 76 -6.40 3.96 1.37
CA VAL A 76 -5.73 4.83 2.33
C VAL A 76 -5.49 6.22 1.74
N TYR A 77 -5.48 7.23 2.61
CA TYR A 77 -5.32 8.64 2.26
C TYR A 77 -4.19 9.28 3.07
N ASP A 78 -3.54 10.30 2.51
CA ASP A 78 -2.76 11.22 3.32
C ASP A 78 -3.68 12.18 4.10
N ALA A 79 -3.15 12.82 5.14
CA ALA A 79 -3.94 13.70 6.01
C ALA A 79 -4.62 14.87 5.28
N ASP A 80 -4.04 15.34 4.18
CA ASP A 80 -4.56 16.45 3.38
C ASP A 80 -5.48 15.97 2.24
N SER A 81 -5.72 14.66 2.12
CA SER A 81 -6.47 14.03 1.01
C SER A 81 -5.93 14.44 -0.38
N THR A 82 -4.60 14.62 -0.49
CA THR A 82 -3.94 14.96 -1.75
C THR A 82 -3.41 13.74 -2.49
N LEU A 83 -3.30 12.61 -1.80
CA LEU A 83 -2.94 11.30 -2.33
C LEU A 83 -3.86 10.24 -1.74
N ARG A 84 -4.37 9.39 -2.59
CA ARG A 84 -5.08 8.17 -2.23
C ARG A 84 -4.40 6.98 -2.86
N ILE A 85 -4.33 5.86 -2.16
CA ILE A 85 -3.87 4.59 -2.71
C ILE A 85 -4.94 3.54 -2.43
N ILE A 86 -5.39 2.86 -3.49
CA ILE A 86 -6.28 1.70 -3.42
C ILE A 86 -5.44 0.50 -3.79
N SER A 87 -5.42 -0.55 -2.97
CA SER A 87 -4.57 -1.73 -3.23
C SER A 87 -5.29 -3.04 -2.87
N TRP A 88 -4.98 -4.10 -3.62
CA TRP A 88 -5.46 -5.45 -3.40
C TRP A 88 -4.47 -6.49 -3.92
N ASN A 89 -4.60 -7.71 -3.43
CA ASN A 89 -3.81 -8.85 -3.87
C ASN A 89 -4.69 -10.07 -4.16
N TYR A 90 -4.11 -11.06 -4.80
CA TYR A 90 -4.74 -12.36 -5.06
C TYR A 90 -3.68 -13.45 -5.14
N HIS A 91 -4.09 -14.68 -4.82
CA HIS A 91 -3.19 -15.83 -4.82
C HIS A 91 -3.46 -16.73 -6.01
N LEU A 92 -2.39 -17.16 -6.67
CA LEU A 92 -2.41 -18.10 -7.77
C LEU A 92 -2.25 -19.54 -7.26
N GLN A 93 -2.75 -20.53 -8.02
CA GLN A 93 -2.60 -21.95 -7.71
C GLN A 93 -1.12 -22.39 -7.70
N THR A 94 -0.28 -21.70 -8.47
CA THR A 94 1.18 -21.88 -8.50
C THR A 94 1.89 -21.48 -7.20
N GLY A 95 1.16 -21.00 -6.19
CA GLY A 95 1.73 -20.46 -4.93
C GLY A 95 2.26 -19.03 -5.04
N LYS A 96 2.24 -18.44 -6.22
CA LYS A 96 2.58 -17.03 -6.42
C LYS A 96 1.42 -16.13 -6.03
N SER A 97 1.71 -14.84 -5.83
CA SER A 97 0.69 -13.83 -5.58
C SER A 97 0.80 -12.69 -6.58
N GLY A 98 -0.34 -12.25 -7.09
CA GLY A 98 -0.44 -10.99 -7.82
C GLY A 98 -0.82 -9.85 -6.89
N CYS A 99 -0.46 -8.62 -7.24
CA CYS A 99 -0.78 -7.44 -6.46
C CYS A 99 -1.03 -6.23 -7.35
N ASN A 100 -1.94 -5.36 -6.94
CA ASN A 100 -2.27 -4.14 -7.66
C ASN A 100 -2.37 -2.97 -6.69
N ALA A 101 -2.01 -1.78 -7.16
CA ALA A 101 -2.24 -0.54 -6.45
C ALA A 101 -2.55 0.59 -7.43
N ILE A 102 -3.58 1.37 -7.16
CA ILE A 102 -3.94 2.57 -7.90
C ILE A 102 -3.58 3.78 -7.05
N PHE A 103 -2.67 4.58 -7.57
CA PHE A 103 -2.23 5.82 -6.95
C PHE A 103 -2.98 6.99 -7.59
N ILE A 104 -3.74 7.72 -6.79
CA ILE A 104 -4.58 8.83 -7.20
C ILE A 104 -4.05 10.09 -6.52
N LYS A 105 -3.44 10.97 -7.31
CA LYS A 105 -2.86 12.21 -6.80
C LYS A 105 -3.68 13.40 -7.27
N SER A 106 -4.05 14.29 -6.34
CA SER A 106 -4.72 15.55 -6.69
C SER A 106 -3.83 16.42 -7.58
N ASP A 107 -4.44 17.03 -8.59
CA ASP A 107 -3.86 18.13 -9.33
C ASP A 107 -4.74 19.37 -9.10
N ARG A 108 -4.13 20.48 -8.64
CA ARG A 108 -4.87 21.71 -8.29
C ARG A 108 -5.58 22.35 -9.48
N LYS A 109 -5.16 22.05 -10.70
CA LYS A 109 -5.62 22.70 -11.94
C LYS A 109 -6.31 21.76 -12.93
N LYS A 110 -6.25 20.45 -12.68
CA LYS A 110 -6.71 19.41 -13.63
C LYS A 110 -7.35 18.25 -12.88
N ALA A 111 -7.91 17.31 -13.65
CA ALA A 111 -8.34 16.03 -13.11
C ALA A 111 -7.20 15.32 -12.35
N PRO A 112 -7.51 14.54 -11.31
CA PRO A 112 -6.50 13.79 -10.56
C PRO A 112 -5.67 12.90 -11.47
N LEU A 113 -4.38 12.77 -11.15
CA LEU A 113 -3.48 11.85 -11.83
C LEU A 113 -3.72 10.44 -11.28
N ILE A 114 -4.12 9.51 -12.14
CA ILE A 114 -4.37 8.10 -11.79
C ILE A 114 -3.26 7.25 -12.41
N HIS A 115 -2.52 6.52 -11.57
CA HIS A 115 -1.45 5.63 -11.98
C HIS A 115 -1.67 4.23 -11.42
N VAL A 116 -1.55 3.21 -12.28
CA VAL A 116 -1.74 1.82 -11.91
C VAL A 116 -0.38 1.14 -11.78
N PHE A 117 -0.15 0.53 -10.64
CA PHE A 117 0.94 -0.38 -10.36
C PHE A 117 0.37 -1.80 -10.32
N SER A 118 0.94 -2.72 -11.05
CA SER A 118 0.46 -4.10 -11.14
C SER A 118 1.63 -5.05 -11.30
N THR A 119 1.56 -6.19 -10.61
CA THR A 119 2.47 -7.31 -10.80
C THR A 119 1.70 -8.63 -10.70
N GLN A 120 2.04 -9.57 -11.54
CA GLN A 120 1.51 -10.95 -11.47
C GLN A 120 2.33 -11.84 -10.52
N GLN A 121 3.49 -11.34 -10.09
CA GLN A 121 4.34 -12.04 -9.12
C GLN A 121 4.95 -11.02 -8.16
N VAL A 122 4.50 -11.07 -6.93
CA VAL A 122 5.07 -10.30 -5.82
C VAL A 122 6.53 -10.71 -5.60
N GLN A 123 7.40 -9.74 -5.34
CA GLN A 123 8.83 -9.91 -5.13
C GLN A 123 9.28 -9.20 -3.86
N LEU A 124 10.43 -9.60 -3.33
CA LEU A 124 11.08 -8.86 -2.25
C LEU A 124 11.45 -7.44 -2.73
N PRO A 125 11.01 -6.38 -2.03
CA PRO A 125 11.39 -5.01 -2.36
C PRO A 125 12.87 -4.76 -2.03
N LEU A 126 13.68 -4.47 -3.04
CA LEU A 126 15.12 -4.27 -2.85
C LEU A 126 15.43 -2.84 -2.38
N GLU A 127 16.15 -2.69 -1.29
CA GLU A 127 16.52 -1.40 -0.70
C GLU A 127 17.40 -0.52 -1.61
N LYS A 128 18.13 -1.13 -2.54
CA LYS A 128 19.06 -0.44 -3.46
C LYS A 128 18.44 -0.16 -4.84
N LYS A 129 17.14 -0.37 -5.03
CA LYS A 129 16.48 -0.24 -6.33
C LYS A 129 15.34 0.77 -6.29
N ARG A 130 15.21 1.62 -7.32
CA ARG A 130 14.02 2.45 -7.54
C ARG A 130 13.00 1.69 -8.39
N TYR A 131 11.72 1.95 -8.16
CA TYR A 131 10.64 1.30 -8.88
C TYR A 131 9.68 2.31 -9.51
N THR A 132 9.05 1.88 -10.57
CA THR A 132 8.02 2.60 -11.32
C THR A 132 6.85 1.64 -11.56
N PRO A 133 5.72 2.08 -12.13
CA PRO A 133 4.64 1.17 -12.49
C PRO A 133 5.06 -0.04 -13.34
N LYS A 134 6.16 0.07 -14.10
CA LYS A 134 6.62 -0.99 -15.02
C LYS A 134 7.37 -2.15 -14.35
N ASN A 135 7.91 -1.93 -13.17
CA ASN A 135 8.79 -2.90 -12.51
C ASN A 135 8.53 -3.02 -11.01
N TRP A 136 7.31 -2.72 -10.59
CA TRP A 136 6.92 -2.72 -9.19
C TRP A 136 6.92 -4.14 -8.58
N TYR A 137 7.32 -4.22 -7.31
CA TYR A 137 7.47 -5.47 -6.55
C TYR A 137 6.17 -6.04 -5.98
N GLY A 138 5.11 -5.21 -5.83
CA GLY A 138 3.84 -5.60 -5.23
C GLY A 138 3.80 -5.39 -3.71
N ALA A 139 2.90 -4.51 -3.25
CA ALA A 139 2.64 -4.30 -1.82
C ALA A 139 1.23 -3.75 -1.57
N LEU A 140 0.64 -4.08 -0.42
CA LEU A 140 -0.54 -3.44 0.11
C LEU A 140 -0.10 -2.27 0.98
N TYR A 141 -0.65 -1.08 0.74
CA TYR A 141 -0.32 0.10 1.52
C TYR A 141 -1.41 0.38 2.56
N TYR A 142 -1.01 0.59 3.82
CA TYR A 142 -1.96 0.80 4.92
C TYR A 142 -1.83 2.15 5.62
N ARG A 143 -0.83 2.98 5.27
CA ARG A 143 -0.68 4.34 5.78
C ARG A 143 0.10 5.20 4.80
N ILE A 144 -0.30 6.47 4.69
CA ILE A 144 0.40 7.50 3.92
C ILE A 144 0.75 8.64 4.86
N ILE A 145 2.02 9.04 4.88
CA ILE A 145 2.53 10.18 5.63
C ILE A 145 3.13 11.18 4.65
N LYS A 146 2.53 12.35 4.54
CA LYS A 146 3.09 13.43 3.73
C LYS A 146 4.26 14.07 4.45
N HIS A 147 5.40 14.12 3.80
CA HIS A 147 6.60 14.76 4.30
C HIS A 147 7.21 15.66 3.24
N LYS A 148 7.04 16.99 3.37
CA LYS A 148 7.47 17.99 2.37
C LYS A 148 6.84 17.69 0.99
N GLN A 149 7.67 17.44 -0.03
CA GLN A 149 7.23 17.10 -1.39
C GLN A 149 7.19 15.58 -1.67
N ARG A 150 7.31 14.76 -0.62
CA ARG A 150 7.32 13.30 -0.69
C ARG A 150 6.18 12.71 0.10
N TYR A 151 5.89 11.46 -0.15
CA TYR A 151 5.01 10.65 0.70
C TYR A 151 5.79 9.44 1.19
N LEU A 152 5.69 9.16 2.49
CA LEU A 152 6.19 7.95 3.10
C LEU A 152 5.01 6.99 3.24
N LEU A 153 5.16 5.80 2.70
CA LEU A 153 4.10 4.80 2.64
C LEU A 153 4.50 3.65 3.55
N LEU A 154 3.61 3.25 4.46
CA LEU A 154 3.76 1.98 5.17
C LEU A 154 3.08 0.90 4.33
N GLY A 155 3.84 -0.13 4.01
CA GLY A 155 3.41 -1.21 3.15
C GLY A 155 3.64 -2.59 3.76
N TYR A 156 2.91 -3.57 3.22
CA TYR A 156 2.99 -4.97 3.57
C TYR A 156 3.01 -5.82 2.31
N THR A 157 3.83 -6.86 2.29
CA THR A 157 3.86 -7.81 1.19
C THR A 157 4.27 -9.21 1.66
N MET A 158 3.86 -10.23 0.89
CA MET A 158 4.26 -11.63 1.07
C MET A 158 4.75 -12.14 -0.29
N TYR A 159 6.04 -12.32 -0.43
CA TYR A 159 6.64 -12.85 -1.66
C TYR A 159 6.93 -14.34 -1.58
N GLN A 160 6.98 -14.89 -0.39
CA GLN A 160 7.16 -16.32 -0.08
C GLN A 160 6.40 -16.73 1.19
N PRO A 161 6.07 -18.03 1.37
CA PRO A 161 5.25 -18.48 2.51
C PRO A 161 5.93 -18.35 3.88
N ALA A 162 7.27 -18.44 3.95
CA ALA A 162 8.02 -18.49 5.21
C ALA A 162 8.21 -17.12 5.86
N THR A 163 8.07 -16.02 5.10
CA THR A 163 8.31 -14.68 5.61
C THR A 163 7.24 -13.70 5.20
N HIS A 164 6.99 -12.74 6.08
CA HIS A 164 6.27 -11.51 5.81
C HIS A 164 7.24 -10.34 5.67
N VAL A 165 6.83 -9.32 4.96
CA VAL A 165 7.62 -8.10 4.77
C VAL A 165 6.78 -6.88 5.08
N LYS A 166 7.23 -6.04 6.02
CA LYS A 166 6.78 -4.66 6.16
C LYS A 166 7.84 -3.71 5.60
N LEU A 167 7.41 -2.54 5.15
CA LEU A 167 8.35 -1.58 4.57
C LEU A 167 7.90 -0.14 4.79
N ILE A 168 8.89 0.75 4.82
CA ILE A 168 8.70 2.18 4.69
C ILE A 168 9.20 2.58 3.30
N GLU A 169 8.27 2.88 2.41
CA GLU A 169 8.54 3.27 1.03
C GLU A 169 8.51 4.79 0.87
N VAL A 170 9.27 5.32 -0.07
CA VAL A 170 9.23 6.74 -0.44
C VAL A 170 8.63 6.90 -1.82
N LEU A 171 7.51 7.60 -1.90
CA LEU A 171 6.89 7.98 -3.17
C LEU A 171 7.24 9.43 -3.52
N THR A 172 7.73 9.62 -4.72
CA THR A 172 7.95 10.94 -5.36
C THR A 172 7.22 11.01 -6.71
N TYR A 173 7.07 12.21 -7.23
CA TYR A 173 6.54 12.43 -8.58
C TYR A 173 7.57 13.17 -9.43
N GLU A 174 8.07 12.53 -10.47
CA GLU A 174 9.01 13.10 -11.43
C GLU A 174 8.28 13.38 -12.74
N LYS A 175 8.17 14.63 -13.13
CA LYS A 175 7.39 15.07 -14.32
C LYS A 175 5.97 14.48 -14.36
N GLY A 176 5.29 14.45 -13.20
CA GLY A 176 3.94 13.92 -13.03
C GLY A 176 3.83 12.38 -12.96
N LYS A 177 4.93 11.64 -13.04
CA LYS A 177 4.96 10.17 -12.96
C LYS A 177 5.43 9.73 -11.57
N PRO A 178 4.77 8.74 -10.94
CA PRO A 178 5.16 8.23 -9.64
C PRO A 178 6.44 7.39 -9.75
N VAL A 179 7.32 7.61 -8.79
CA VAL A 179 8.56 6.85 -8.61
C VAL A 179 8.67 6.45 -7.15
N LEU A 180 8.94 5.19 -6.89
CA LEU A 180 9.15 4.63 -5.57
C LEU A 180 10.64 4.50 -5.28
N GLY A 181 11.05 5.00 -4.11
CA GLY A 181 12.44 4.99 -3.64
C GLY A 181 13.13 6.35 -3.75
N ASP A 182 13.60 6.85 -2.59
CA ASP A 182 14.47 8.03 -2.52
C ASP A 182 15.43 7.88 -1.32
N LYS A 183 16.66 8.40 -1.46
CA LYS A 183 17.74 8.28 -0.46
C LYS A 183 17.59 9.28 0.70
N ILE A 184 16.49 9.15 1.44
CA ILE A 184 16.20 10.02 2.60
C ILE A 184 16.40 9.34 3.94
N PHE A 185 16.83 8.08 3.96
CA PHE A 185 17.12 7.32 5.16
C PHE A 185 18.62 7.36 5.51
N ASP A 186 18.92 7.24 6.79
CA ASP A 186 20.24 6.99 7.35
C ASP A 186 20.13 5.84 8.36
N ILE A 187 20.48 4.66 7.89
CA ILE A 187 20.46 3.42 8.66
C ILE A 187 21.89 2.99 8.90
N GLN A 188 22.44 3.35 10.06
CA GLN A 188 23.83 3.02 10.43
C GLN A 188 24.84 3.44 9.31
N GLY A 189 24.70 4.67 8.80
CA GLY A 189 25.57 5.19 7.75
C GLY A 189 25.22 4.76 6.32
N LYS A 190 24.27 3.84 6.13
CA LYS A 190 23.76 3.45 4.81
C LYS A 190 22.57 4.32 4.43
N SER A 191 22.42 4.63 3.13
CA SER A 191 21.30 5.42 2.60
C SER A 191 20.47 4.58 1.63
N PRO A 192 19.58 3.69 2.11
CA PRO A 192 18.70 2.91 1.26
C PRO A 192 17.61 3.78 0.62
N TYR A 193 17.00 3.31 -0.47
CA TYR A 193 15.84 3.94 -1.10
C TYR A 193 14.53 3.72 -0.33
N ARG A 194 14.45 2.66 0.48
CA ARG A 194 13.37 2.25 1.38
C ARG A 194 13.93 1.48 2.55
N VAL A 195 13.14 1.28 3.58
CA VAL A 195 13.49 0.39 4.70
C VAL A 195 12.61 -0.84 4.61
N VAL A 196 13.21 -2.03 4.71
CA VAL A 196 12.55 -3.32 4.54
C VAL A 196 12.75 -4.16 5.80
N PHE A 197 11.65 -4.65 6.34
CA PHE A 197 11.61 -5.52 7.51
C PHE A 197 11.07 -6.88 7.06
N GLU A 198 11.94 -7.85 6.93
CA GLU A 198 11.57 -9.24 6.62
C GLU A 198 11.67 -10.09 7.87
N TYR A 199 10.59 -10.82 8.18
CA TYR A 199 10.43 -11.57 9.42
C TYR A 199 9.60 -12.83 9.21
N ASN A 200 9.63 -13.74 10.19
CA ASN A 200 8.90 -15.01 10.20
C ASN A 200 7.39 -14.78 9.99
N SER A 201 6.78 -15.55 9.11
CA SER A 201 5.34 -15.45 8.79
C SER A 201 4.42 -15.85 9.95
N MET A 202 4.91 -16.54 10.96
CA MET A 202 4.14 -16.99 12.13
C MET A 202 4.02 -15.92 13.23
N VAL A 203 4.77 -14.82 13.12
CA VAL A 203 4.75 -13.73 14.09
C VAL A 203 4.20 -12.44 13.47
N GLN A 204 3.83 -11.48 14.31
CA GLN A 204 3.44 -10.15 13.89
C GLN A 204 4.47 -9.13 14.34
N MET A 205 4.79 -8.20 13.48
CA MET A 205 5.69 -7.08 13.75
C MET A 205 4.89 -5.77 13.79
N LEU A 206 5.13 -4.94 14.79
CA LEU A 206 4.64 -3.56 14.80
C LEU A 206 5.46 -2.70 13.82
N LEU A 207 4.78 -1.92 13.00
CA LEU A 207 5.35 -0.78 12.26
C LEU A 207 4.27 0.29 12.14
N ARG A 208 4.46 1.44 12.78
CA ARG A 208 3.51 2.55 12.77
C ARG A 208 4.21 3.89 12.67
N TYR A 209 3.48 4.92 12.26
CA TYR A 209 3.89 6.31 12.39
C TYR A 209 3.25 6.91 13.64
N ASP A 210 4.06 7.47 14.49
CA ASP A 210 3.63 8.19 15.69
C ASP A 210 3.59 9.69 15.39
N SER A 211 2.39 10.26 15.39
CA SER A 211 2.17 11.67 15.06
C SER A 211 2.65 12.62 16.17
N MET A 212 2.69 12.16 17.43
CA MET A 212 3.17 12.97 18.56
C MET A 212 4.69 13.06 18.56
N GLN A 213 5.36 11.94 18.37
CA GLN A 213 6.82 11.87 18.28
C GLN A 213 7.33 12.27 16.89
N LYS A 214 6.45 12.37 15.89
CA LYS A 214 6.76 12.65 14.48
C LYS A 214 7.82 11.67 13.92
N GLY A 215 7.68 10.39 14.26
CA GLY A 215 8.61 9.33 13.93
C GLY A 215 7.93 8.01 13.57
N PHE A 216 8.66 7.12 12.94
CA PHE A 216 8.24 5.73 12.78
C PHE A 216 8.74 4.94 13.98
N ILE A 217 7.89 4.09 14.53
CA ILE A 217 8.20 3.18 15.63
C ILE A 217 7.91 1.78 15.13
N PHE A 218 8.82 0.86 15.41
CA PHE A 218 8.72 -0.53 14.98
C PHE A 218 9.46 -1.44 15.94
N ASP A 219 9.04 -2.71 15.96
CA ASP A 219 9.72 -3.74 16.73
C ASP A 219 11.14 -3.95 16.19
N HIS A 220 12.11 -4.08 17.09
CA HIS A 220 13.40 -4.60 16.73
C HIS A 220 13.27 -6.06 16.35
N LEU A 221 13.92 -6.47 15.25
CA LEU A 221 13.87 -7.83 14.73
C LEU A 221 15.19 -8.53 14.98
N SER A 222 15.17 -9.60 15.75
CA SER A 222 16.33 -10.47 16.00
C SER A 222 16.05 -11.92 15.59
N PRO A 223 17.06 -12.70 15.22
CA PRO A 223 16.88 -14.12 14.99
C PRO A 223 16.55 -14.84 16.31
N GLU A 224 15.78 -15.94 16.23
CA GLU A 224 15.42 -16.77 17.40
C GLU A 224 16.68 -17.29 18.15
N GLU A 225 17.71 -17.65 17.38
CA GLU A 225 19.03 -18.02 17.91
C GLU A 225 20.15 -17.29 17.14
N PRO A 226 21.28 -16.95 17.79
CA PRO A 226 22.41 -16.28 17.09
C PRO A 226 22.97 -17.09 15.91
N SER A 227 22.87 -18.40 15.94
CA SER A 227 23.27 -19.30 14.84
C SER A 227 22.43 -19.14 13.58
N MET A 228 21.24 -18.55 13.68
CA MET A 228 20.30 -18.32 12.60
C MET A 228 20.40 -16.90 12.00
N GLU A 229 21.49 -16.18 12.31
CA GLU A 229 21.70 -14.85 11.74
C GLU A 229 21.71 -14.90 10.20
N GLY A 230 20.92 -14.00 9.58
CA GLY A 230 20.73 -13.94 8.11
C GLY A 230 19.57 -14.79 7.58
N ILE A 231 19.05 -15.76 8.34
CA ILE A 231 17.89 -16.59 7.97
C ILE A 231 16.61 -15.83 8.35
N LYS A 232 16.01 -15.06 7.44
CA LYS A 232 14.87 -14.17 7.75
C LYS A 232 13.62 -14.88 8.29
N ALA A 233 13.44 -16.15 7.98
CA ALA A 233 12.36 -16.97 8.52
C ALA A 233 12.51 -17.28 10.02
N SER A 234 13.66 -16.98 10.66
CA SER A 234 13.87 -17.08 12.11
C SER A 234 13.76 -15.74 12.84
N TYR A 235 13.55 -14.63 12.11
CA TYR A 235 13.50 -13.32 12.73
C TYR A 235 12.11 -13.00 13.28
N GLY A 236 12.07 -12.47 14.49
CA GLY A 236 10.84 -11.98 15.14
C GLY A 236 11.13 -10.79 16.05
N PRO A 237 10.07 -10.15 16.60
CA PRO A 237 10.21 -9.14 17.63
C PRO A 237 10.89 -9.69 18.88
N ASP A 238 11.85 -8.95 19.44
CA ASP A 238 12.55 -9.29 20.69
C ASP A 238 12.11 -8.45 21.89
N PHE A 239 10.93 -7.80 21.77
CA PHE A 239 10.30 -6.92 22.77
C PHE A 239 10.99 -5.57 22.96
N SER A 240 12.02 -5.24 22.21
CA SER A 240 12.58 -3.90 22.12
C SER A 240 12.02 -3.14 20.89
N TYR A 241 12.16 -1.82 20.90
CA TYR A 241 11.64 -0.96 19.83
C TYR A 241 12.75 -0.11 19.25
N ASP A 242 12.69 0.02 17.94
CA ASP A 242 13.50 0.99 17.20
C ASP A 242 12.62 2.08 16.59
N GLY A 243 13.23 3.15 16.15
CA GLY A 243 12.50 4.20 15.44
C GLY A 243 13.31 4.93 14.39
N LEU A 244 12.59 5.60 13.50
CA LEU A 244 13.16 6.52 12.53
C LEU A 244 12.64 7.92 12.80
N PHE A 245 13.56 8.84 13.08
CA PHE A 245 13.26 10.24 13.33
C PHE A 245 13.94 11.15 12.32
N TYR A 246 13.21 12.20 11.88
CA TYR A 246 13.75 13.13 10.90
C TYR A 246 14.76 14.09 11.54
N ARG A 247 16.04 13.87 11.28
CA ARG A 247 17.18 14.66 11.79
C ARG A 247 18.14 14.97 10.66
N LYS A 248 18.71 16.20 10.61
CA LYS A 248 19.72 16.60 9.62
C LYS A 248 19.33 16.25 8.17
N LYS A 249 18.05 16.47 7.81
CA LYS A 249 17.46 16.23 6.47
C LYS A 249 17.33 14.75 6.08
N LYS A 250 17.51 13.80 7.02
CA LYS A 250 17.33 12.35 6.81
C LYS A 250 16.46 11.73 7.91
N TRP A 251 15.84 10.61 7.61
CA TRP A 251 15.20 9.72 8.57
C TRP A 251 16.27 8.80 9.15
N THR A 252 16.67 9.09 10.38
CA THR A 252 17.82 8.43 11.04
C THR A 252 17.29 7.38 12.02
N LEU A 253 17.91 6.19 11.99
CA LEU A 253 17.63 5.10 12.94
C LEU A 253 18.05 5.51 14.35
N VAL A 254 17.20 5.22 15.30
CA VAL A 254 17.44 5.27 16.74
C VAL A 254 17.02 3.92 17.31
N SER A 255 17.96 3.18 17.87
CA SER A 255 17.70 1.88 18.50
C SER A 255 17.34 2.04 19.98
N ASP A 256 16.75 1.01 20.55
CA ASP A 256 16.40 0.88 21.97
C ASP A 256 15.55 2.04 22.50
N LEU A 257 14.43 2.29 21.82
CA LEU A 257 13.49 3.31 22.26
C LEU A 257 12.74 2.89 23.53
N ASP A 258 12.79 3.74 24.55
CA ASP A 258 11.87 3.66 25.70
C ASP A 258 10.46 4.10 25.25
N VAL A 259 9.69 3.17 24.73
CA VAL A 259 8.30 3.38 24.34
C VAL A 259 7.44 3.14 25.57
N LYS A 260 7.21 4.18 26.37
CA LYS A 260 6.20 4.12 27.44
C LYS A 260 4.85 3.85 26.81
N ASN A 261 4.26 2.70 27.15
CA ASN A 261 2.84 2.45 26.87
C ASN A 261 2.03 3.55 27.54
N ARG A 262 1.60 4.54 26.81
CA ARG A 262 0.58 5.49 27.27
C ARG A 262 -0.76 4.85 26.93
N GLU A 263 -1.40 4.34 27.99
CA GLU A 263 -2.81 3.98 27.98
C GLU A 263 -3.71 5.13 27.50
#